data_c9125dd226b85431c34d7c80a70fa48b
#
_entry.id   c9125dd226b85431c34d7c80a70fa48b
#
_cell.length_a   1.000
_cell.length_b   1.000
_cell.length_c   1.000
_cell.angle_alpha   90.00
_cell.angle_beta   90.00
_cell.angle_gamma   90.00
#
_symmetry.space_group_name_H-M   'P 1'
#
loop_
_entity.id
_entity.type
_entity.pdbx_description
1 polymer ?
#
loop_
_entity_poly.entity_id
_entity_poly.type
_entity_poly.pdbx_seq_one_letter_code
_entity_poly.pdbx_strand_id
1 'polypeptide(L)'
;MTVYINDLSCFTPFGDLQETWKGVTNNKVAYGPITKFDPNESRWTRSKVAGEFHFDAKEYPIITESERDRLPESNQWALALASQINLDGLDKSRTGVIVSPGFSMYLEILQSNKENADNIYHYCPDMIAHNINMKYGLTGASAMTLTACSTGIYSVIWAAMMIEMGMVDNVIAGSVDKTIHPDAFKQMGKLRALSTKYNDTPEKASRPYDTQRDGLVLSEGGALFLLSKHKTDNTICEIDGYAINNDAYQTVAPHPDGKVVQECMKDALKDTTPSLINVHGTSTPMGDYAELDAINRLGLKD
;
A
#
# COMPACT_ATOMS: atom_id res chain seq x y z
N MET A 1 -23.90 1.16 9.74
CA MET A 1 -23.10 1.62 10.93
C MET A 1 -21.97 2.45 10.38
N THR A 2 -21.63 3.57 11.00
CA THR A 2 -20.48 4.39 10.57
C THR A 2 -19.19 3.79 11.13
N VAL A 3 -18.15 3.72 10.31
CA VAL A 3 -16.82 3.29 10.70
C VAL A 3 -15.89 4.49 10.69
N TYR A 4 -15.06 4.62 11.72
CA TYR A 4 -14.20 5.78 11.94
C TYR A 4 -12.73 5.37 11.78
N ILE A 5 -11.91 6.25 11.23
CA ILE A 5 -10.45 6.16 11.28
C ILE A 5 -9.98 7.02 12.44
N ASN A 6 -9.46 6.39 13.48
CA ASN A 6 -9.07 7.04 14.72
C ASN A 6 -7.58 7.31 14.85
N ASP A 7 -6.76 6.58 14.06
CA ASP A 7 -5.32 6.77 14.06
C ASP A 7 -4.71 6.25 12.76
N LEU A 8 -3.51 6.70 12.42
CA LEU A 8 -2.77 6.23 11.26
C LEU A 8 -1.25 6.37 11.43
N SER A 9 -0.52 5.50 10.76
CA SER A 9 0.93 5.60 10.59
C SER A 9 1.31 5.32 9.15
N CYS A 10 2.39 5.91 8.67
CA CYS A 10 2.92 5.55 7.35
C CYS A 10 4.44 5.68 7.27
N PHE A 11 5.02 4.91 6.34
CA PHE A 11 6.37 5.06 5.83
C PHE A 11 6.30 5.28 4.32
N THR A 12 7.04 6.24 3.84
CA THR A 12 7.24 6.50 2.40
C THR A 12 8.71 6.84 2.15
N PRO A 13 9.15 6.99 0.91
CA PRO A 13 10.50 7.49 0.63
C PRO A 13 10.81 8.89 1.20
N PHE A 14 9.81 9.64 1.66
CA PHE A 14 10.03 10.86 2.44
C PHE A 14 10.40 10.60 3.91
N GLY A 15 10.02 9.44 4.45
CA GLY A 15 10.16 9.08 5.86
C GLY A 15 8.83 8.69 6.50
N ASP A 16 8.61 9.17 7.73
CA ASP A 16 7.39 8.94 8.50
C ASP A 16 6.19 9.80 8.01
N LEU A 17 5.08 9.74 8.74
CA LEU A 17 3.86 10.49 8.42
C LEU A 17 4.11 12.00 8.32
N GLN A 18 4.90 12.58 9.22
CA GLN A 18 5.13 14.03 9.25
C GLN A 18 5.98 14.48 8.06
N GLU A 19 7.07 13.77 7.78
CA GLU A 19 7.93 14.07 6.63
C GLU A 19 7.21 13.79 5.30
N THR A 20 6.35 12.76 5.26
CA THR A 20 5.49 12.48 4.10
C THR A 20 4.53 13.65 3.84
N TRP A 21 3.81 14.10 4.87
CA TRP A 21 2.88 15.22 4.75
C TRP A 21 3.59 16.50 4.30
N LYS A 22 4.73 16.81 4.90
CA LYS A 22 5.56 17.95 4.54
C LYS A 22 6.09 17.87 3.10
N GLY A 23 6.49 16.67 2.66
CA GLY A 23 6.93 16.43 1.28
C GLY A 23 5.80 16.70 0.27
N VAL A 24 4.64 16.09 0.50
CA VAL A 24 3.47 16.20 -0.38
C VAL A 24 2.96 17.65 -0.45
N THR A 25 2.78 18.31 0.70
CA THR A 25 2.25 19.70 0.76
C THR A 25 3.20 20.73 0.15
N ASN A 26 4.50 20.41 0.07
CA ASN A 26 5.50 21.26 -0.60
C ASN A 26 5.81 20.82 -2.04
N ASN A 27 5.00 19.95 -2.64
CA ASN A 27 5.17 19.42 -4.01
C ASN A 27 6.57 18.83 -4.27
N LYS A 28 7.14 18.16 -3.26
CA LYS A 28 8.44 17.51 -3.41
C LYS A 28 8.29 16.14 -4.04
N VAL A 29 9.37 15.67 -4.63
CA VAL A 29 9.51 14.35 -5.22
C VAL A 29 10.36 13.48 -4.31
N ALA A 30 9.93 12.23 -4.04
CA ALA A 30 10.59 11.28 -3.15
C ALA A 30 11.20 10.08 -3.91
N TYR A 31 11.34 10.17 -5.21
CA TYR A 31 12.00 9.14 -6.02
C TYR A 31 13.22 9.71 -6.73
N GLY A 32 14.20 8.85 -7.01
CA GLY A 32 15.47 9.21 -7.60
C GLY A 32 16.14 8.01 -8.29
N PRO A 33 17.44 8.10 -8.60
CA PRO A 33 18.18 6.96 -9.14
C PRO A 33 18.15 5.78 -8.17
N ILE A 34 18.06 4.56 -8.70
CA ILE A 34 18.12 3.33 -7.89
C ILE A 34 19.50 3.21 -7.25
N THR A 35 19.52 2.96 -5.92
CA THR A 35 20.75 2.75 -5.14
C THR A 35 20.84 1.37 -4.51
N LYS A 36 19.72 0.67 -4.31
CA LYS A 36 19.65 -0.65 -3.65
C LYS A 36 20.25 -1.79 -4.46
N PHE A 37 20.40 -1.62 -5.78
CA PHE A 37 21.05 -2.59 -6.68
C PHE A 37 21.56 -1.90 -7.96
N ASP A 38 22.46 -2.54 -8.71
CA ASP A 38 22.88 -2.03 -10.02
C ASP A 38 21.83 -2.31 -11.10
N PRO A 39 21.12 -1.27 -11.60
CA PRO A 39 20.10 -1.46 -12.64
C PRO A 39 20.69 -1.89 -14.01
N ASN A 40 22.01 -1.85 -14.20
CA ASN A 40 22.65 -2.24 -15.46
C ASN A 40 22.95 -3.75 -15.55
N GLU A 41 22.82 -4.52 -14.47
CA GLU A 41 23.06 -5.97 -14.49
C GLU A 41 22.11 -6.74 -15.40
N SER A 42 20.94 -6.16 -15.72
CA SER A 42 19.98 -6.82 -16.60
C SER A 42 19.46 -5.88 -17.69
N ARG A 43 19.51 -6.35 -18.95
CA ARG A 43 18.91 -5.67 -20.11
C ARG A 43 17.40 -5.40 -19.96
N TRP A 44 16.73 -6.08 -19.04
CA TRP A 44 15.31 -5.93 -18.78
C TRP A 44 15.01 -4.87 -17.72
N THR A 45 16.00 -4.46 -16.94
CA THR A 45 15.93 -3.34 -16.01
C THR A 45 16.11 -2.03 -16.77
N ARG A 46 15.07 -1.59 -17.47
CA ARG A 46 15.12 -0.42 -18.36
C ARG A 46 14.91 0.89 -17.64
N SER A 47 14.14 0.88 -16.55
CA SER A 47 13.97 2.02 -15.64
C SER A 47 15.11 2.02 -14.62
N LYS A 48 15.65 3.22 -14.34
CA LYS A 48 16.71 3.43 -13.35
C LYS A 48 16.24 4.33 -12.20
N VAL A 49 14.93 4.51 -12.08
CA VAL A 49 14.30 5.40 -11.11
C VAL A 49 13.43 4.60 -10.15
N ALA A 50 13.52 4.89 -8.86
CA ALA A 50 12.74 4.26 -7.80
C ALA A 50 12.47 5.24 -6.65
N GLY A 51 11.39 4.99 -5.90
CA GLY A 51 11.16 5.59 -4.59
C GLY A 51 11.64 4.64 -3.49
N GLU A 52 12.86 4.79 -3.02
CA GLU A 52 13.47 3.92 -2.01
C GLU A 52 13.18 4.42 -0.60
N PHE A 53 12.77 3.51 0.28
CA PHE A 53 12.67 3.78 1.71
C PHE A 53 13.83 3.11 2.45
N HIS A 54 14.51 3.88 3.30
CA HIS A 54 15.62 3.40 4.12
C HIS A 54 15.13 3.16 5.54
N PHE A 55 15.12 1.90 5.96
CA PHE A 55 14.61 1.45 7.24
C PHE A 55 15.73 0.95 8.14
N ASP A 56 15.80 1.46 9.36
CA ASP A 56 16.63 0.86 10.43
C ASP A 56 15.73 0.34 11.55
N ALA A 57 15.59 -0.97 11.63
CA ALA A 57 14.79 -1.63 12.66
C ALA A 57 15.26 -1.35 14.10
N LYS A 58 16.50 -0.86 14.29
CA LYS A 58 17.03 -0.51 15.62
C LYS A 58 16.39 0.76 16.17
N GLU A 59 15.82 1.61 15.32
CA GLU A 59 15.09 2.80 15.76
C GLU A 59 13.73 2.45 16.38
N TYR A 60 13.27 1.20 16.23
CA TYR A 60 11.99 0.72 16.73
C TYR A 60 12.17 -0.32 17.84
N PRO A 61 12.17 0.09 19.14
CA PRO A 61 12.39 -0.83 20.27
C PRO A 61 11.38 -1.98 20.36
N ILE A 62 10.23 -1.85 19.71
CA ILE A 62 9.22 -2.91 19.60
C ILE A 62 9.75 -4.15 18.89
N ILE A 63 10.76 -3.98 18.01
CA ILE A 63 11.39 -5.06 17.23
C ILE A 63 12.62 -5.53 17.98
N THR A 64 12.54 -6.71 18.57
CA THR A 64 13.66 -7.32 19.31
C THR A 64 14.80 -7.72 18.38
N GLU A 65 16.00 -7.93 18.93
CA GLU A 65 17.15 -8.39 18.17
C GLU A 65 16.85 -9.71 17.43
N SER A 66 16.25 -10.68 18.13
CA SER A 66 15.83 -11.95 17.53
C SER A 66 14.81 -11.81 16.41
N GLU A 67 13.93 -10.81 16.47
CA GLU A 67 12.97 -10.52 15.39
C GLU A 67 13.65 -9.86 14.19
N ARG A 68 14.62 -8.98 14.42
CA ARG A 68 15.44 -8.40 13.33
C ARG A 68 16.16 -9.47 12.51
N ASP A 69 16.66 -10.51 13.19
CA ASP A 69 17.40 -11.59 12.54
C ASP A 69 16.50 -12.58 11.80
N ARG A 70 15.26 -12.77 12.26
CA ARG A 70 14.37 -13.83 11.75
C ARG A 70 13.26 -13.35 10.83
N LEU A 71 12.72 -12.15 11.07
CA LEU A 71 11.56 -11.67 10.32
C LEU A 71 11.98 -11.02 9.00
N PRO A 72 11.25 -11.28 7.92
CA PRO A 72 11.35 -10.48 6.69
C PRO A 72 11.22 -8.98 6.99
N GLU A 73 11.88 -8.14 6.22
CA GLU A 73 11.91 -6.71 6.48
C GLU A 73 10.50 -6.09 6.38
N SER A 74 9.63 -6.58 5.49
CA SER A 74 8.23 -6.14 5.43
C SER A 74 7.46 -6.42 6.72
N ASN A 75 7.74 -7.54 7.42
CA ASN A 75 7.17 -7.81 8.74
C ASN A 75 7.69 -6.82 9.78
N GLN A 76 8.98 -6.47 9.73
CA GLN A 76 9.57 -5.48 10.62
C GLN A 76 8.96 -4.09 10.39
N TRP A 77 8.73 -3.69 9.14
CA TRP A 77 8.03 -2.44 8.81
C TRP A 77 6.63 -2.40 9.38
N ALA A 78 5.88 -3.50 9.24
CA ALA A 78 4.53 -3.58 9.78
C ALA A 78 4.49 -3.48 11.32
N LEU A 79 5.46 -4.10 12.02
CA LEU A 79 5.59 -3.95 13.48
C LEU A 79 5.96 -2.52 13.88
N ALA A 80 6.88 -1.89 13.14
CA ALA A 80 7.26 -0.51 13.37
C ALA A 80 6.10 0.47 13.15
N LEU A 81 5.31 0.29 12.08
CA LEU A 81 4.11 1.07 11.84
C LEU A 81 3.04 0.84 12.91
N ALA A 82 2.79 -0.42 13.27
CA ALA A 82 1.83 -0.76 14.33
C ALA A 82 2.22 -0.17 15.69
N SER A 83 3.52 0.01 15.97
CA SER A 83 3.99 0.64 17.21
C SER A 83 3.69 2.14 17.32
N GLN A 84 3.32 2.77 16.22
CA GLN A 84 2.92 4.17 16.17
C GLN A 84 1.40 4.38 16.29
N ILE A 85 0.63 3.28 16.27
CA ILE A 85 -0.82 3.30 16.46
C ILE A 85 -1.14 3.20 17.96
N ASN A 86 -1.99 4.09 18.44
CA ASN A 86 -2.44 4.03 19.83
C ASN A 86 -3.53 2.96 20.02
N LEU A 87 -3.17 1.90 20.74
CA LEU A 87 -4.04 0.76 21.07
C LEU A 87 -4.53 0.79 22.53
N ASP A 88 -4.26 1.85 23.28
CA ASP A 88 -4.61 1.94 24.70
C ASP A 88 -6.12 1.89 24.91
N GLY A 89 -6.55 1.08 25.86
CA GLY A 89 -7.96 0.94 26.22
C GLY A 89 -8.81 0.13 25.25
N LEU A 90 -8.25 -0.39 24.15
CA LEU A 90 -9.00 -1.25 23.23
C LEU A 90 -9.17 -2.66 23.79
N ASP A 91 -10.36 -3.25 23.59
CA ASP A 91 -10.59 -4.66 23.89
C ASP A 91 -9.83 -5.53 22.88
N LYS A 92 -8.80 -6.21 23.35
CA LYS A 92 -7.93 -7.07 22.53
C LYS A 92 -8.68 -8.23 21.86
N SER A 93 -9.74 -8.73 22.50
CA SER A 93 -10.58 -9.80 21.95
C SER A 93 -11.53 -9.30 20.86
N ARG A 94 -11.75 -7.97 20.79
CA ARG A 94 -12.58 -7.28 19.82
C ARG A 94 -11.78 -6.43 18.85
N THR A 95 -10.45 -6.58 18.83
CA THR A 95 -9.54 -5.89 17.93
C THR A 95 -8.87 -6.88 16.99
N GLY A 96 -9.13 -6.73 15.67
CA GLY A 96 -8.59 -7.56 14.61
C GLY A 96 -7.45 -6.86 13.86
N VAL A 97 -6.80 -7.61 12.96
CA VAL A 97 -5.72 -7.10 12.10
C VAL A 97 -5.93 -7.58 10.67
N ILE A 98 -5.90 -6.65 9.71
CA ILE A 98 -5.87 -6.93 8.27
C ILE A 98 -4.72 -6.11 7.65
N VAL A 99 -3.52 -6.63 7.77
CA VAL A 99 -2.31 -6.02 7.21
C VAL A 99 -1.64 -7.02 6.29
N SER A 100 -1.43 -6.62 5.05
CA SER A 100 -0.99 -7.51 3.99
C SER A 100 0.12 -6.89 3.15
N PRO A 101 1.01 -7.70 2.56
CA PRO A 101 1.95 -7.21 1.55
C PRO A 101 1.22 -7.04 0.22
N GLY A 102 1.64 -6.07 -0.59
CA GLY A 102 1.15 -5.97 -1.97
C GLY A 102 1.83 -7.01 -2.87
N PHE A 103 3.16 -6.96 -2.94
CA PHE A 103 3.96 -7.81 -3.83
C PHE A 103 5.27 -8.29 -3.18
N SER A 104 5.70 -7.67 -2.09
CA SER A 104 7.05 -7.79 -1.55
C SER A 104 7.42 -9.16 -1.00
N MET A 105 6.50 -9.88 -0.35
CA MET A 105 6.85 -11.16 0.29
C MET A 105 7.41 -12.19 -0.66
N TYR A 106 6.93 -12.24 -1.89
CA TYR A 106 7.48 -13.10 -2.93
C TYR A 106 8.94 -12.76 -3.24
N LEU A 107 9.27 -11.47 -3.29
CA LEU A 107 10.63 -10.98 -3.55
C LEU A 107 11.56 -11.28 -2.37
N GLU A 108 11.09 -11.13 -1.16
CA GLU A 108 11.86 -11.42 0.06
C GLU A 108 12.18 -12.91 0.20
N ILE A 109 11.26 -13.79 -0.21
CA ILE A 109 11.54 -15.25 -0.30
C ILE A 109 12.71 -15.51 -1.27
N LEU A 110 12.74 -14.83 -2.41
CA LEU A 110 13.83 -15.01 -3.39
C LEU A 110 15.18 -14.52 -2.87
N GLN A 111 15.18 -13.54 -1.97
CA GLN A 111 16.39 -13.01 -1.33
C GLN A 111 16.85 -13.84 -0.13
N SER A 112 15.94 -14.59 0.50
CA SER A 112 16.30 -15.38 1.68
C SER A 112 17.33 -16.43 1.32
N ASN A 113 18.45 -16.48 2.09
CA ASN A 113 19.39 -17.58 1.99
C ASN A 113 18.67 -18.87 2.36
N LYS A 114 18.64 -19.84 1.43
CA LYS A 114 17.97 -21.14 1.59
C LYS A 114 18.48 -21.97 2.77
N GLU A 115 19.61 -21.58 3.37
CA GLU A 115 20.21 -22.24 4.52
C GLU A 115 19.45 -21.99 5.85
N ASN A 116 18.61 -20.93 5.91
CA ASN A 116 17.76 -20.63 7.07
C ASN A 116 16.30 -21.09 6.86
N ALA A 117 16.13 -22.23 6.20
CA ALA A 117 14.81 -22.80 5.84
C ALA A 117 13.89 -23.13 7.04
N ASP A 118 14.40 -23.06 8.29
CA ASP A 118 13.59 -23.25 9.49
C ASP A 118 12.48 -22.20 9.67
N ASN A 119 12.48 -21.15 8.81
CA ASN A 119 11.60 -19.99 8.93
C ASN A 119 10.75 -19.68 7.69
N ILE A 120 10.49 -20.65 6.81
CA ILE A 120 9.65 -20.42 5.62
C ILE A 120 8.28 -19.84 5.98
N TYR A 121 7.74 -20.17 7.14
CA TYR A 121 6.46 -19.63 7.64
C TYR A 121 6.48 -18.11 7.82
N HIS A 122 7.62 -17.51 8.17
CA HIS A 122 7.71 -16.05 8.30
C HIS A 122 7.51 -15.31 6.98
N TYR A 123 7.68 -16.00 5.86
CA TYR A 123 7.46 -15.47 4.51
C TYR A 123 6.05 -15.74 3.97
N CYS A 124 5.17 -16.37 4.76
CA CYS A 124 3.76 -16.45 4.39
C CYS A 124 3.12 -15.07 4.52
N PRO A 125 2.35 -14.60 3.53
CA PRO A 125 1.80 -13.24 3.54
C PRO A 125 0.91 -12.88 4.72
N ASP A 126 0.24 -13.87 5.32
CA ASP A 126 -0.59 -13.73 6.52
C ASP A 126 0.22 -13.49 7.81
N MET A 127 1.52 -13.83 7.79
CA MET A 127 2.39 -13.64 8.96
C MET A 127 2.60 -12.18 9.33
N ILE A 128 2.41 -11.25 8.41
CA ILE A 128 2.45 -9.82 8.74
C ILE A 128 1.38 -9.47 9.78
N ALA A 129 0.13 -9.84 9.51
CA ALA A 129 -0.97 -9.62 10.45
C ALA A 129 -0.79 -10.44 11.73
N HIS A 130 -0.33 -11.70 11.60
CA HIS A 130 -0.11 -12.58 12.73
C HIS A 130 0.98 -12.06 13.70
N ASN A 131 2.07 -11.53 13.19
CA ASN A 131 3.13 -10.93 14.01
C ASN A 131 2.64 -9.72 14.81
N ILE A 132 1.77 -8.88 14.23
CA ILE A 132 1.11 -7.79 14.96
C ILE A 132 0.20 -8.35 16.04
N ASN A 133 -0.64 -9.34 15.72
CA ASN A 133 -1.51 -10.01 16.69
C ASN A 133 -0.71 -10.56 17.90
N MET A 134 0.35 -11.30 17.64
CA MET A 134 1.20 -11.86 18.71
C MET A 134 1.85 -10.75 19.55
N LYS A 135 2.34 -9.70 18.90
CA LYS A 135 3.07 -8.64 19.59
C LYS A 135 2.21 -7.86 20.57
N TYR A 136 0.95 -7.62 20.23
CA TYR A 136 0.02 -6.85 21.04
C TYR A 136 -1.01 -7.70 21.79
N GLY A 137 -1.02 -9.03 21.58
CA GLY A 137 -1.98 -9.95 22.17
C GLY A 137 -3.40 -9.73 21.67
N LEU A 138 -3.55 -9.35 20.39
CA LEU A 138 -4.86 -9.15 19.77
C LEU A 138 -5.45 -10.49 19.36
N THR A 139 -6.67 -10.77 19.80
CA THR A 139 -7.35 -12.06 19.56
C THR A 139 -8.67 -11.91 18.81
N GLY A 140 -8.97 -10.69 18.33
CA GLY A 140 -10.09 -10.45 17.44
C GLY A 140 -9.89 -11.12 16.06
N ALA A 141 -10.96 -11.21 15.28
CA ALA A 141 -10.92 -11.80 13.96
C ALA A 141 -9.94 -11.03 13.05
N SER A 142 -9.07 -11.78 12.38
CA SER A 142 -8.07 -11.23 11.46
C SER A 142 -8.13 -11.93 10.12
N ALA A 143 -7.76 -11.22 9.07
CA ALA A 143 -7.76 -11.73 7.71
C ALA A 143 -6.55 -11.17 6.93
N MET A 144 -6.38 -11.69 5.72
CA MET A 144 -5.40 -11.19 4.76
C MET A 144 -6.12 -10.86 3.44
N THR A 145 -5.74 -9.76 2.83
CA THR A 145 -6.11 -9.40 1.46
C THR A 145 -4.86 -9.41 0.59
N LEU A 146 -4.97 -9.85 -0.65
CA LEU A 146 -3.87 -9.83 -1.60
C LEU A 146 -4.41 -9.52 -2.99
N THR A 147 -4.44 -8.26 -3.35
CA THR A 147 -5.04 -7.73 -4.57
C THR A 147 -4.10 -6.77 -5.30
N ALA A 148 -2.81 -7.08 -5.28
CA ALA A 148 -1.73 -6.27 -5.89
C ALA A 148 -1.80 -4.80 -5.42
N CYS A 149 -1.85 -3.82 -6.35
CA CYS A 149 -1.84 -2.39 -6.02
C CYS A 149 -3.03 -1.94 -5.17
N SER A 150 -4.14 -2.67 -5.16
CA SER A 150 -5.33 -2.35 -4.36
C SER A 150 -5.35 -3.01 -2.98
N THR A 151 -4.31 -3.78 -2.60
CA THR A 151 -4.26 -4.54 -1.34
C THR A 151 -4.56 -3.66 -0.12
N GLY A 152 -3.95 -2.47 -0.01
CA GLY A 152 -4.17 -1.56 1.12
C GLY A 152 -5.62 -1.09 1.24
N ILE A 153 -6.23 -0.70 0.12
CA ILE A 153 -7.64 -0.27 0.10
C ILE A 153 -8.58 -1.44 0.43
N TYR A 154 -8.32 -2.64 -0.11
CA TYR A 154 -9.08 -3.84 0.23
C TYR A 154 -8.98 -4.18 1.73
N SER A 155 -7.80 -4.02 2.34
CA SER A 155 -7.63 -4.20 3.79
C SER A 155 -8.55 -3.27 4.58
N VAL A 156 -8.61 -1.99 4.20
CA VAL A 156 -9.49 -0.98 4.83
C VAL A 156 -10.97 -1.32 4.62
N ILE A 157 -11.37 -1.71 3.41
CA ILE A 157 -12.77 -2.08 3.09
C ILE A 157 -13.19 -3.32 3.88
N TRP A 158 -12.38 -4.38 3.91
CA TRP A 158 -12.68 -5.58 4.68
C TRP A 158 -12.75 -5.30 6.17
N ALA A 159 -11.88 -4.43 6.70
CA ALA A 159 -11.93 -3.98 8.09
C ALA A 159 -13.24 -3.26 8.40
N ALA A 160 -13.69 -2.35 7.53
CA ALA A 160 -14.96 -1.68 7.68
C ALA A 160 -16.14 -2.67 7.66
N MET A 161 -16.17 -3.62 6.72
CA MET A 161 -17.18 -4.67 6.65
C MET A 161 -17.21 -5.55 7.92
N MET A 162 -16.06 -5.94 8.46
CA MET A 162 -16.00 -6.73 9.69
C MET A 162 -16.54 -5.98 10.90
N ILE A 163 -16.28 -4.68 10.98
CA ILE A 163 -16.84 -3.82 12.04
C ILE A 163 -18.36 -3.66 11.85
N GLU A 164 -18.82 -3.41 10.63
CA GLU A 164 -20.25 -3.26 10.31
C GLU A 164 -21.05 -4.53 10.61
N MET A 165 -20.46 -5.71 10.35
CA MET A 165 -21.04 -7.01 10.69
C MET A 165 -20.96 -7.35 12.18
N GLY A 166 -20.32 -6.52 13.01
CA GLY A 166 -20.16 -6.74 14.44
C GLY A 166 -19.21 -7.88 14.82
N MET A 167 -18.36 -8.32 13.89
CA MET A 167 -17.37 -9.36 14.16
C MET A 167 -16.29 -8.87 15.13
N VAL A 168 -15.88 -7.62 14.99
CA VAL A 168 -14.90 -6.92 15.82
C VAL A 168 -15.37 -5.48 16.07
N ASP A 169 -14.73 -4.80 17.00
CA ASP A 169 -15.01 -3.39 17.28
C ASP A 169 -13.94 -2.45 16.71
N ASN A 170 -12.73 -2.97 16.55
CA ASN A 170 -11.60 -2.25 15.99
C ASN A 170 -10.79 -3.14 15.06
N VAL A 171 -10.12 -2.55 14.09
CA VAL A 171 -9.21 -3.26 13.17
C VAL A 171 -8.02 -2.37 12.84
N ILE A 172 -6.81 -2.92 12.97
CA ILE A 172 -5.62 -2.35 12.34
C ILE A 172 -5.61 -2.84 10.89
N ALA A 173 -5.74 -1.93 9.93
CA ALA A 173 -5.84 -2.28 8.51
C ALA A 173 -4.86 -1.50 7.66
N GLY A 174 -4.35 -2.13 6.60
CA GLY A 174 -3.44 -1.47 5.67
C GLY A 174 -2.55 -2.43 4.90
N SER A 175 -1.46 -1.90 4.37
CA SER A 175 -0.45 -2.71 3.68
C SER A 175 0.95 -2.15 3.84
N VAL A 176 1.93 -3.03 3.61
CA VAL A 176 3.35 -2.68 3.52
C VAL A 176 3.92 -3.34 2.27
N ASP A 177 4.78 -2.63 1.54
CA ASP A 177 5.34 -3.18 0.33
C ASP A 177 6.80 -2.74 0.10
N LYS A 178 7.70 -3.72 -0.01
CA LYS A 178 9.13 -3.56 -0.26
C LYS A 178 9.43 -4.06 -1.66
N THR A 179 9.18 -3.24 -2.67
CA THR A 179 9.19 -3.64 -4.08
C THR A 179 10.49 -3.37 -4.82
N ILE A 180 11.45 -2.65 -4.23
CA ILE A 180 12.68 -2.30 -4.93
C ILE A 180 13.65 -3.47 -4.92
N HIS A 181 13.50 -4.33 -5.93
CA HIS A 181 14.22 -5.59 -6.12
C HIS A 181 14.54 -5.80 -7.60
N PRO A 182 15.73 -6.33 -7.96
CA PRO A 182 16.11 -6.58 -9.35
C PRO A 182 15.08 -7.38 -10.15
N ASP A 183 14.47 -8.40 -9.55
CA ASP A 183 13.49 -9.24 -10.23
C ASP A 183 12.15 -8.52 -10.46
N ALA A 184 11.72 -7.64 -9.53
CA ALA A 184 10.56 -6.77 -9.76
C ALA A 184 10.79 -5.88 -10.99
N PHE A 185 11.94 -5.20 -11.05
CA PHE A 185 12.28 -4.35 -12.18
C PHE A 185 12.42 -5.12 -13.48
N LYS A 186 12.98 -6.33 -13.46
CA LYS A 186 13.01 -7.22 -14.63
C LYS A 186 11.60 -7.57 -15.14
N GLN A 187 10.70 -7.99 -14.24
CA GLN A 187 9.35 -8.39 -14.63
C GLN A 187 8.54 -7.20 -15.16
N MET A 188 8.56 -6.11 -14.45
CA MET A 188 7.87 -4.86 -14.86
C MET A 188 8.50 -4.26 -16.14
N GLY A 189 9.82 -4.41 -16.32
CA GLY A 189 10.50 -4.03 -17.54
C GLY A 189 10.08 -4.84 -18.76
N LYS A 190 9.85 -6.17 -18.60
CA LYS A 190 9.28 -7.03 -19.67
C LYS A 190 7.86 -6.59 -20.04
N LEU A 191 7.06 -6.17 -19.05
CA LEU A 191 5.71 -5.65 -19.24
C LEU A 191 5.70 -4.24 -19.86
N ARG A 192 6.85 -3.57 -19.95
CA ARG A 192 6.99 -2.16 -20.39
C ARG A 192 6.11 -1.19 -19.61
N ALA A 193 5.92 -1.45 -18.31
CA ALA A 193 5.07 -0.65 -17.44
C ALA A 193 5.82 0.51 -16.78
N LEU A 194 7.16 0.41 -16.68
CA LEU A 194 7.99 1.41 -15.99
C LEU A 194 8.36 2.58 -16.89
N SER A 195 8.45 3.78 -16.30
CA SER A 195 9.01 4.96 -16.94
C SER A 195 10.49 4.74 -17.29
N THR A 196 10.88 5.07 -18.53
CA THR A 196 12.23 4.86 -19.05
C THR A 196 12.83 6.08 -19.72
N LYS A 197 12.01 7.07 -20.08
CA LYS A 197 12.47 8.31 -20.74
C LYS A 197 13.23 9.24 -19.80
N TYR A 198 12.99 9.12 -18.49
CA TYR A 198 13.43 10.09 -17.50
C TYR A 198 14.51 9.52 -16.56
N ASN A 199 15.29 8.53 -17.02
CA ASN A 199 16.39 7.97 -16.23
C ASN A 199 17.43 9.02 -15.82
N ASP A 200 17.67 10.03 -16.66
CA ASP A 200 18.63 11.12 -16.40
C ASP A 200 17.97 12.37 -15.76
N THR A 201 16.66 12.39 -15.64
CA THR A 201 15.86 13.43 -14.99
C THR A 201 14.78 12.79 -14.12
N PRO A 202 15.18 12.04 -13.07
CA PRO A 202 14.29 11.18 -12.31
C PRO A 202 13.08 11.92 -11.73
N GLU A 203 13.22 13.17 -11.34
CA GLU A 203 12.14 14.01 -10.82
C GLU A 203 10.95 14.18 -11.77
N LYS A 204 11.13 13.82 -13.05
CA LYS A 204 10.09 13.89 -14.10
C LYS A 204 9.47 12.53 -14.45
N ALA A 205 9.94 11.44 -13.82
CA ALA A 205 9.60 10.07 -14.24
C ALA A 205 8.14 9.70 -13.95
N SER A 206 7.58 10.12 -12.81
CA SER A 206 6.15 9.98 -12.51
C SER A 206 5.44 11.30 -12.78
N ARG A 207 4.55 11.27 -13.74
CA ARG A 207 3.80 12.47 -14.22
C ARG A 207 2.40 12.08 -14.68
N PRO A 208 1.53 11.62 -13.75
CA PRO A 208 0.17 11.20 -14.08
C PRO A 208 -0.58 12.25 -14.91
N TYR A 209 -1.34 11.79 -15.88
CA TYR A 209 -2.16 12.59 -16.82
C TYR A 209 -1.40 13.53 -17.76
N ASP A 210 -0.09 13.67 -17.63
CA ASP A 210 0.72 14.46 -18.54
C ASP A 210 0.84 13.77 -19.91
N THR A 211 0.84 14.57 -20.98
CA THR A 211 0.94 14.05 -22.35
C THR A 211 2.26 13.35 -22.65
N GLN A 212 3.31 13.64 -21.89
CA GLN A 212 4.64 13.04 -22.04
C GLN A 212 4.91 11.87 -21.08
N ARG A 213 3.90 11.44 -20.30
CA ARG A 213 4.06 10.27 -19.41
C ARG A 213 4.40 9.01 -20.20
N ASP A 214 5.19 8.13 -19.62
CA ASP A 214 5.65 6.93 -20.32
C ASP A 214 5.66 5.65 -19.45
N GLY A 215 5.22 5.73 -18.21
CA GLY A 215 5.17 4.59 -17.31
C GLY A 215 5.20 4.98 -15.84
N LEU A 216 5.05 3.99 -14.98
CA LEU A 216 5.07 4.15 -13.54
C LEU A 216 6.50 4.17 -12.97
N VAL A 217 6.64 4.65 -11.74
CA VAL A 217 7.85 4.54 -10.92
C VAL A 217 7.51 3.64 -9.72
N LEU A 218 8.26 2.55 -9.56
CA LEU A 218 8.11 1.69 -8.37
C LEU A 218 8.61 2.43 -7.13
N SER A 219 7.87 2.27 -6.04
CA SER A 219 8.21 2.85 -4.74
C SER A 219 7.93 1.86 -3.62
N GLU A 220 8.61 2.04 -2.52
CA GLU A 220 8.42 1.28 -1.28
C GLU A 220 7.63 2.11 -0.27
N GLY A 221 7.03 1.43 0.68
CA GLY A 221 6.33 2.07 1.77
C GLY A 221 5.27 1.21 2.42
N GLY A 222 4.53 1.81 3.32
CA GLY A 222 3.40 1.18 3.98
C GLY A 222 2.57 2.20 4.74
N ALA A 223 1.31 1.86 4.98
CA ALA A 223 0.44 2.63 5.84
C ALA A 223 -0.51 1.71 6.59
N LEU A 224 -0.72 2.01 7.87
CA LEU A 224 -1.68 1.35 8.73
C LEU A 224 -2.66 2.38 9.28
N PHE A 225 -3.91 1.95 9.42
CA PHE A 225 -5.02 2.72 9.95
C PHE A 225 -5.67 1.96 11.08
N LEU A 226 -6.04 2.65 12.16
CA LEU A 226 -6.93 2.13 13.19
C LEU A 226 -8.38 2.47 12.84
N LEU A 227 -9.12 1.48 12.37
CA LEU A 227 -10.56 1.58 12.16
C LEU A 227 -11.30 1.20 13.42
N SER A 228 -12.39 1.89 13.73
CA SER A 228 -13.21 1.63 14.91
C SER A 228 -14.69 1.89 14.64
N LYS A 229 -15.56 1.18 15.37
CA LYS A 229 -17.00 1.48 15.42
C LYS A 229 -17.33 2.71 16.27
N HIS A 230 -16.38 3.15 17.10
CA HIS A 230 -16.55 4.28 18.02
C HIS A 230 -15.72 5.48 17.60
N LYS A 231 -16.35 6.64 17.57
CA LYS A 231 -15.68 7.91 17.44
C LYS A 231 -14.91 8.24 18.72
N THR A 232 -13.74 8.82 18.58
CA THR A 232 -12.91 9.34 19.69
C THR A 232 -12.54 10.80 19.41
N ASP A 233 -11.93 11.47 20.39
CA ASP A 233 -11.43 12.83 20.20
C ASP A 233 -10.32 12.92 19.13
N ASN A 234 -9.66 11.80 18.83
CA ASN A 234 -8.60 11.68 17.82
C ASN A 234 -9.12 11.22 16.44
N THR A 235 -10.44 11.07 16.27
CA THR A 235 -11.00 10.62 14.98
C THR A 235 -10.61 11.57 13.86
N ILE A 236 -9.96 11.02 12.85
CA ILE A 236 -9.45 11.73 11.66
C ILE A 236 -10.58 11.93 10.65
N CYS A 237 -11.31 10.85 10.34
CA CYS A 237 -12.41 10.87 9.37
C CYS A 237 -13.36 9.67 9.57
N GLU A 238 -14.43 9.69 8.78
CA GLU A 238 -15.43 8.61 8.67
C GLU A 238 -15.30 7.94 7.30
N ILE A 239 -15.61 6.65 7.22
CA ILE A 239 -15.75 5.93 5.96
C ILE A 239 -17.22 5.99 5.54
N ASP A 240 -17.51 6.79 4.54
CA ASP A 240 -18.88 7.08 4.07
C ASP A 240 -19.39 6.05 3.06
N GLY A 241 -18.49 5.49 2.26
CA GLY A 241 -18.81 4.50 1.26
C GLY A 241 -17.58 3.79 0.71
N TYR A 242 -17.82 2.63 0.16
CA TYR A 242 -16.82 1.83 -0.52
C TYR A 242 -17.49 0.90 -1.54
N ALA A 243 -16.73 0.42 -2.51
CA ALA A 243 -17.18 -0.57 -3.45
C ALA A 243 -16.00 -1.48 -3.87
N ILE A 244 -16.34 -2.70 -4.28
CA ILE A 244 -15.41 -3.70 -4.77
C ILE A 244 -16.01 -4.33 -6.02
N ASN A 245 -15.25 -4.38 -7.10
CA ASN A 245 -15.61 -5.13 -8.29
C ASN A 245 -14.37 -5.68 -9.00
N ASN A 246 -14.58 -6.37 -10.13
CA ASN A 246 -13.53 -6.92 -10.97
C ASN A 246 -13.92 -6.76 -12.43
N ASP A 247 -13.02 -6.27 -13.28
CA ASP A 247 -13.30 -6.04 -14.70
C ASP A 247 -13.22 -7.29 -15.58
N ALA A 248 -12.69 -8.39 -15.03
CA ALA A 248 -12.55 -9.69 -15.69
C ALA A 248 -11.90 -9.61 -17.10
N TYR A 249 -11.02 -8.64 -17.31
CA TYR A 249 -10.47 -8.33 -18.63
C TYR A 249 -9.13 -9.03 -18.89
N GLN A 250 -8.09 -8.63 -18.17
CA GLN A 250 -6.78 -9.27 -18.28
C GLN A 250 -5.92 -9.08 -17.02
N THR A 251 -4.78 -9.80 -16.97
CA THR A 251 -3.96 -9.92 -15.75
C THR A 251 -3.41 -8.58 -15.24
N VAL A 252 -3.08 -7.62 -16.11
CA VAL A 252 -2.26 -6.45 -15.73
C VAL A 252 -2.88 -5.11 -16.16
N ALA A 253 -3.63 -5.07 -17.26
CA ALA A 253 -4.20 -3.82 -17.76
C ALA A 253 -5.69 -3.74 -17.47
N PRO A 254 -6.20 -2.56 -17.09
CA PRO A 254 -7.63 -2.33 -16.93
C PRO A 254 -8.34 -2.40 -18.28
N HIS A 255 -9.64 -2.70 -18.25
CA HIS A 255 -10.48 -2.66 -19.44
C HIS A 255 -10.45 -1.23 -20.04
N PRO A 256 -10.18 -1.09 -21.34
CA PRO A 256 -9.94 0.22 -21.95
C PRO A 256 -11.16 1.14 -21.96
N ASP A 257 -12.39 0.61 -21.80
CA ASP A 257 -13.59 1.43 -21.78
C ASP A 257 -13.90 2.05 -20.40
N GLY A 258 -13.15 1.66 -19.33
CA GLY A 258 -13.29 2.22 -17.99
C GLY A 258 -14.66 2.06 -17.31
N LYS A 259 -15.62 1.31 -17.91
CA LYS A 259 -16.98 1.19 -17.37
C LYS A 259 -17.03 0.57 -15.98
N VAL A 260 -16.27 -0.51 -15.77
CA VAL A 260 -16.25 -1.20 -14.49
C VAL A 260 -15.62 -0.33 -13.39
N VAL A 261 -14.61 0.45 -13.73
CA VAL A 261 -14.03 1.46 -12.83
C VAL A 261 -15.07 2.55 -12.50
N GLN A 262 -15.80 3.04 -13.52
CA GLN A 262 -16.89 4.00 -13.33
C GLN A 262 -17.99 3.47 -12.40
N GLU A 263 -18.42 2.23 -12.59
CA GLU A 263 -19.44 1.58 -11.74
C GLU A 263 -18.95 1.46 -10.30
N CYS A 264 -17.69 1.05 -10.09
CA CYS A 264 -17.10 0.97 -8.76
C CYS A 264 -17.06 2.35 -8.07
N MET A 265 -16.64 3.40 -8.76
CA MET A 265 -16.65 4.77 -8.25
C MET A 265 -18.07 5.22 -7.89
N LYS A 266 -19.05 4.96 -8.78
CA LYS A 266 -20.45 5.31 -8.55
C LYS A 266 -21.03 4.62 -7.32
N ASP A 267 -20.77 3.33 -7.17
CA ASP A 267 -21.26 2.56 -6.01
C ASP A 267 -20.65 3.04 -4.69
N ALA A 268 -19.36 3.41 -4.70
CA ALA A 268 -18.69 3.96 -3.54
C ALA A 268 -19.19 5.36 -3.17
N LEU A 269 -19.44 6.22 -4.16
CA LEU A 269 -19.91 7.59 -3.97
C LEU A 269 -21.38 7.65 -3.54
N LYS A 270 -22.20 6.67 -3.94
CA LYS A 270 -23.65 6.72 -3.77
C LYS A 270 -24.21 8.01 -4.40
N ASP A 271 -24.74 8.90 -3.57
CA ASP A 271 -25.30 10.20 -4.00
C ASP A 271 -24.42 11.40 -3.59
N THR A 272 -23.16 11.14 -3.18
CA THR A 272 -22.23 12.19 -2.75
C THR A 272 -21.36 12.68 -3.89
N THR A 273 -20.99 13.96 -3.86
CA THR A 273 -19.99 14.54 -4.76
C THR A 273 -18.71 14.81 -3.97
N PRO A 274 -17.57 14.20 -4.31
CA PRO A 274 -16.33 14.43 -3.59
C PRO A 274 -15.75 15.80 -3.90
N SER A 275 -15.14 16.44 -2.91
CA SER A 275 -14.38 17.67 -3.10
C SER A 275 -12.93 17.43 -3.54
N LEU A 276 -12.46 16.19 -3.42
CA LEU A 276 -11.13 15.75 -3.83
C LEU A 276 -11.18 14.28 -4.24
N ILE A 277 -10.50 13.93 -5.32
CA ILE A 277 -10.31 12.55 -5.75
C ILE A 277 -8.82 12.23 -5.70
N ASN A 278 -8.42 11.31 -4.84
CA ASN A 278 -7.10 10.72 -4.89
C ASN A 278 -7.13 9.55 -5.87
N VAL A 279 -6.51 9.75 -7.01
CA VAL A 279 -6.53 8.81 -8.14
C VAL A 279 -5.43 7.75 -8.02
N HIS A 280 -5.59 6.63 -8.76
CA HIS A 280 -4.49 5.69 -8.91
C HIS A 280 -3.30 6.32 -9.63
N GLY A 281 -3.54 7.06 -10.71
CA GLY A 281 -2.59 7.96 -11.32
C GLY A 281 -1.22 7.34 -11.56
N THR A 282 -1.17 6.20 -12.26
CA THR A 282 0.06 5.42 -12.41
C THR A 282 1.09 6.03 -13.35
N SER A 283 0.77 7.14 -14.01
CA SER A 283 1.62 7.71 -15.06
C SER A 283 1.77 6.81 -16.31
N THR A 284 0.91 5.79 -16.43
CA THR A 284 0.87 4.94 -17.62
C THR A 284 -0.13 5.51 -18.64
N PRO A 285 0.19 5.48 -19.96
CA PRO A 285 -0.72 6.03 -20.97
C PRO A 285 -2.15 5.45 -20.92
N MET A 286 -2.28 4.14 -20.74
CA MET A 286 -3.57 3.45 -20.74
C MET A 286 -4.30 3.56 -19.40
N GLY A 287 -3.59 3.39 -18.27
CA GLY A 287 -4.19 3.42 -16.95
C GLY A 287 -4.80 4.77 -16.63
N ASP A 288 -4.02 5.83 -16.78
CA ASP A 288 -4.48 7.20 -16.54
C ASP A 288 -5.65 7.60 -17.46
N TYR A 289 -5.64 7.13 -18.72
CA TYR A 289 -6.73 7.41 -19.65
C TYR A 289 -8.05 6.77 -19.20
N ALA A 290 -8.03 5.48 -18.85
CA ALA A 290 -9.23 4.75 -18.43
C ALA A 290 -9.82 5.32 -17.13
N GLU A 291 -8.96 5.71 -16.19
CA GLU A 291 -9.36 6.32 -14.93
C GLU A 291 -9.97 7.73 -15.14
N LEU A 292 -9.31 8.58 -15.93
CA LEU A 292 -9.80 9.92 -16.25
C LEU A 292 -11.14 9.86 -17.02
N ASP A 293 -11.29 8.91 -17.93
CA ASP A 293 -12.54 8.74 -18.69
C ASP A 293 -13.70 8.31 -17.77
N ALA A 294 -13.43 7.42 -16.78
CA ALA A 294 -14.42 7.05 -15.77
C ALA A 294 -14.85 8.25 -14.90
N ILE A 295 -13.90 9.05 -14.42
CA ILE A 295 -14.15 10.27 -13.65
C ILE A 295 -14.99 11.27 -14.48
N ASN A 296 -14.63 11.47 -15.76
CA ASN A 296 -15.33 12.36 -16.66
C ASN A 296 -16.79 11.93 -16.89
N ARG A 297 -17.04 10.64 -17.08
CA ARG A 297 -18.40 10.11 -17.27
C ARG A 297 -19.29 10.25 -16.03
N LEU A 298 -18.70 10.34 -14.83
CA LEU A 298 -19.43 10.62 -13.60
C LEU A 298 -19.71 12.11 -13.39
N GLY A 299 -19.21 12.99 -14.27
CA GLY A 299 -19.38 14.43 -14.15
C GLY A 299 -18.52 15.08 -13.07
N LEU A 300 -17.49 14.40 -12.59
CA LEU A 300 -16.60 14.84 -11.50
C LEU A 300 -15.40 15.62 -12.06
N LYS A 301 -15.67 16.63 -12.88
CA LYS A 301 -14.62 17.34 -13.65
C LYS A 301 -14.12 18.63 -13.03
N ASP A 302 -14.87 19.22 -12.11
CA ASP A 302 -14.66 20.59 -11.62
C ASP A 302 -14.15 20.61 -10.18
#